data_2ccb9595ca0fc3aef45c4f063d61c26f
#
_entry.id   2ccb9595ca0fc3aef45c4f063d61c26f
#
_cell.length_a   1.000
_cell.length_b   1.000
_cell.length_c   1.000
_cell.angle_alpha   90.00
_cell.angle_beta   90.00
_cell.angle_gamma   90.00
#
_symmetry.space_group_name_H-M   'P 1'
#
loop_
_entity.id
_entity.type
_entity.pdbx_description
1 polymer ?
#
loop_
_entity_poly.entity_id
_entity_poly.type
_entity_poly.pdbx_seq_one_letter_code
_entity_poly.pdbx_strand_id
1 'polypeptide(L)'
;MEELTEYNKLAEETMKKAVTKAGQTVRKEIQAGAPERSGKYAKSWRTKKTRESSRELEVTVYSPSRYMLAHLLEHGHAKRNGGRTRAFPHIAPAEEIGEKQLEADIIRGLSNG
;
A
#
# COMPACT_ATOMS: atom_id res chain seq x y z
N MET A 1 2.73 36.93 5.53
CA MET A 1 2.05 35.74 4.97
C MET A 1 2.23 34.49 5.78
N GLU A 2 2.25 34.66 7.07
CA GLU A 2 2.39 33.55 8.04
C GLU A 2 1.22 32.56 7.92
N GLU A 3 0.02 33.08 7.70
CA GLU A 3 -1.18 32.22 7.60
C GLU A 3 -1.12 31.22 6.44
N LEU A 4 -0.61 31.65 5.28
CA LEU A 4 -0.45 30.74 4.14
C LEU A 4 0.61 29.68 4.39
N THR A 5 1.68 30.03 5.10
CA THR A 5 2.74 29.09 5.47
C THR A 5 2.19 28.05 6.43
N GLU A 6 1.42 28.46 7.43
CA GLU A 6 0.82 27.53 8.40
C GLU A 6 -0.19 26.60 7.73
N TYR A 7 -1.01 27.13 6.82
CA TYR A 7 -1.97 26.32 6.07
C TYR A 7 -1.26 25.25 5.22
N ASN A 8 -0.21 25.64 4.49
CA ASN A 8 0.54 24.71 3.66
C ASN A 8 1.19 23.61 4.50
N LYS A 9 1.74 23.97 5.65
CA LYS A 9 2.37 23.01 6.57
C LYS A 9 1.34 22.00 7.08
N LEU A 10 0.17 22.47 7.49
CA LEU A 10 -0.90 21.61 7.96
C LEU A 10 -1.39 20.66 6.85
N ALA A 11 -1.55 21.18 5.64
CA ALA A 11 -1.94 20.36 4.50
C ALA A 11 -0.90 19.28 4.19
N GLU A 12 0.39 19.63 4.23
CA GLU A 12 1.48 18.67 4.03
C GLU A 12 1.47 17.58 5.08
N GLU A 13 1.28 17.93 6.36
CA GLU A 13 1.19 16.96 7.45
C GLU A 13 -0.01 16.03 7.29
N THR A 14 -1.17 16.59 6.91
CA THR A 14 -2.38 15.80 6.66
C THR A 14 -2.15 14.78 5.56
N MET A 15 -1.55 15.20 4.45
CA MET A 15 -1.26 14.31 3.33
C MET A 15 -0.27 13.22 3.71
N LYS A 16 0.78 13.56 4.47
CA LYS A 16 1.78 12.57 4.90
C LYS A 16 1.18 11.52 5.83
N LYS A 17 0.33 11.94 6.75
CA LYS A 17 -0.37 11.00 7.64
C LYS A 17 -1.27 10.07 6.84
N ALA A 18 -1.99 10.61 5.86
CA ALA A 18 -2.88 9.83 5.02
C ALA A 18 -2.11 8.79 4.18
N VAL A 19 -0.98 9.19 3.60
CA VAL A 19 -0.12 8.28 2.82
C VAL A 19 0.44 7.16 3.70
N THR A 20 0.93 7.49 4.89
CA THR A 20 1.44 6.48 5.83
C THR A 20 0.36 5.47 6.21
N LYS A 21 -0.83 5.97 6.52
CA LYS A 21 -1.96 5.12 6.90
C LYS A 21 -2.41 4.25 5.72
N ALA A 22 -2.45 4.81 4.50
CA ALA A 22 -2.80 4.05 3.31
C ALA A 22 -1.82 2.91 3.05
N GLY A 23 -0.52 3.15 3.23
CA GLY A 23 0.50 2.11 3.11
C GLY A 23 0.28 0.97 4.09
N GLN A 24 -0.05 1.28 5.33
CA GLN A 24 -0.37 0.27 6.34
C GLN A 24 -1.63 -0.51 5.99
N THR A 25 -2.65 0.18 5.48
CA THR A 25 -3.90 -0.46 5.03
C THR A 25 -3.64 -1.42 3.88
N VAL A 26 -2.87 -0.99 2.88
CA VAL A 26 -2.51 -1.86 1.75
C VAL A 26 -1.80 -3.12 2.26
N ARG A 27 -0.83 -2.96 3.15
CA ARG A 27 -0.11 -4.10 3.73
C ARG A 27 -1.06 -5.06 4.43
N LYS A 28 -1.95 -4.54 5.27
CA LYS A 28 -2.90 -5.38 6.01
C LYS A 28 -3.86 -6.10 5.09
N GLU A 29 -4.34 -5.43 4.05
CA GLU A 29 -5.26 -6.03 3.08
C GLU A 29 -4.56 -7.09 2.23
N ILE A 30 -3.31 -6.88 1.86
CA ILE A 30 -2.52 -7.91 1.17
C ILE A 30 -2.37 -9.13 2.07
N GLN A 31 -2.03 -8.92 3.34
CA GLN A 31 -1.88 -10.00 4.30
C GLN A 31 -3.18 -10.78 4.50
N ALA A 32 -4.30 -10.07 4.59
CA ALA A 32 -5.62 -10.69 4.77
C ALA A 32 -6.04 -11.51 3.55
N GLY A 33 -5.68 -11.06 2.34
CA GLY A 33 -6.03 -11.73 1.10
C GLY A 33 -5.02 -12.76 0.62
N ALA A 34 -3.90 -12.91 1.32
CA ALA A 34 -2.84 -13.81 0.90
C ALA A 34 -3.27 -15.28 0.98
N PRO A 35 -3.05 -16.07 -0.10
CA PRO A 35 -3.57 -17.44 -0.17
C PRO A 35 -2.70 -18.49 0.50
N GLU A 36 -1.58 -18.13 1.10
CA GLU A 36 -0.65 -19.08 1.68
C GLU A 36 -1.10 -19.61 3.03
N ARG A 37 -1.02 -20.93 3.22
CA ARG A 37 -1.47 -21.60 4.45
C ARG A 37 -0.57 -21.36 5.66
N SER A 38 0.75 -21.27 5.48
CA SER A 38 1.69 -21.15 6.59
C SER A 38 1.70 -19.77 7.25
N GLY A 39 1.20 -18.77 6.55
CA GLY A 39 1.25 -17.39 7.01
C GLY A 39 2.60 -16.72 6.85
N LYS A 40 3.64 -17.44 6.46
CA LYS A 40 4.98 -16.87 6.27
C LYS A 40 4.99 -15.83 5.15
N TYR A 41 4.28 -16.12 4.07
CA TYR A 41 4.15 -15.18 2.97
C TYR A 41 3.45 -13.89 3.44
N ALA A 42 2.29 -14.03 4.08
CA ALA A 42 1.57 -12.86 4.59
C ALA A 42 2.44 -12.02 5.51
N LYS A 43 3.17 -12.65 6.42
CA LYS A 43 4.05 -11.97 7.38
C LYS A 43 5.28 -11.33 6.73
N SER A 44 5.61 -11.69 5.48
CA SER A 44 6.78 -11.14 4.80
C SER A 44 6.58 -9.70 4.31
N TRP A 45 5.35 -9.22 4.26
CA TRP A 45 5.04 -7.89 3.76
C TRP A 45 5.45 -6.79 4.73
N ARG A 46 6.06 -5.74 4.19
CA ARG A 46 6.61 -4.61 4.92
C ARG A 46 6.23 -3.31 4.26
N THR A 47 6.32 -2.23 5.01
CA THR A 47 6.20 -0.87 4.46
C THR A 47 7.47 -0.12 4.81
N LYS A 48 7.89 0.80 3.94
CA LYS A 48 8.95 1.74 4.28
C LYS A 48 8.76 3.05 3.54
N LYS A 49 9.29 4.12 4.11
CA LYS A 49 9.37 5.40 3.44
C LYS A 49 10.55 5.35 2.47
N THR A 50 10.27 5.46 1.17
CA THR A 50 11.29 5.39 0.13
C THR A 50 11.71 6.76 -0.35
N ARG A 51 10.90 7.77 -0.09
CA ARG A 51 11.22 9.15 -0.42
C ARG A 51 10.47 10.07 0.53
N GLU A 52 11.17 11.01 1.13
CA GLU A 52 10.54 11.99 2.00
C GLU A 52 11.25 13.34 1.91
N SER A 53 10.46 14.40 1.75
CA SER A 53 10.91 15.78 1.85
C SER A 53 9.81 16.55 2.55
N SER A 54 9.96 17.88 2.67
CA SER A 54 8.92 18.71 3.28
C SER A 54 7.59 18.62 2.54
N ARG A 55 7.62 18.36 1.24
CA ARG A 55 6.42 18.35 0.38
C ARG A 55 6.10 16.99 -0.26
N GLU A 56 6.90 15.98 0.02
CA GLU A 56 6.77 14.69 -0.63
C GLU A 56 6.93 13.55 0.35
N LEU A 57 6.10 12.54 0.21
CA LEU A 57 6.25 11.28 0.93
C LEU A 57 5.84 10.15 0.02
N GLU A 58 6.77 9.21 -0.17
CA GLU A 58 6.50 7.98 -0.89
C GLU A 58 6.67 6.82 0.08
N VAL A 59 5.67 5.96 0.15
CA VAL A 59 5.69 4.76 0.97
C VAL A 59 5.59 3.57 0.03
N THR A 60 6.50 2.63 0.16
CA THR A 60 6.50 1.40 -0.62
C THR A 60 6.06 0.23 0.25
N VAL A 61 5.11 -0.55 -0.26
CA VAL A 61 4.65 -1.79 0.36
C VAL A 61 5.28 -2.93 -0.44
N TYR A 62 6.05 -3.78 0.22
CA TYR A 62 6.89 -4.76 -0.48
C TYR A 62 7.11 -6.01 0.36
N SER A 63 7.53 -7.08 -0.29
CA SER A 63 7.93 -8.33 0.37
C SER A 63 9.41 -8.59 0.04
N PRO A 64 10.34 -8.30 0.96
CA PRO A 64 11.76 -8.43 0.65
C PRO A 64 12.23 -9.86 0.41
N SER A 65 11.59 -10.83 1.05
CA SER A 65 12.01 -12.23 0.97
C SER A 65 11.17 -13.07 0.01
N ARG A 66 9.99 -12.60 -0.41
CA ARG A 66 9.05 -13.40 -1.18
C ARG A 66 8.40 -12.66 -2.35
N TYR A 67 9.11 -11.70 -2.93
CA TYR A 67 8.55 -10.91 -4.03
C TYR A 67 8.20 -11.75 -5.27
N MET A 68 8.98 -12.79 -5.56
CA MET A 68 8.70 -13.66 -6.68
C MET A 68 7.41 -14.45 -6.46
N LEU A 69 7.22 -14.96 -5.25
CA LEU A 69 5.99 -15.65 -4.89
C LEU A 69 4.79 -14.71 -5.00
N ALA A 70 4.94 -13.47 -4.56
CA ALA A 70 3.89 -12.45 -4.66
C ALA A 70 3.43 -12.28 -6.11
N HIS A 71 4.38 -12.15 -7.02
CA HIS A 71 4.10 -11.97 -8.44
C HIS A 71 3.39 -13.21 -9.03
N LEU A 72 3.90 -14.40 -8.72
CA LEU A 72 3.33 -15.64 -9.23
C LEU A 72 1.90 -15.87 -8.70
N LEU A 73 1.65 -15.56 -7.45
CA LEU A 73 0.31 -15.69 -6.87
C LEU A 73 -0.66 -14.69 -7.47
N GLU A 74 -0.23 -13.45 -7.65
CA GLU A 74 -1.11 -12.39 -8.16
C GLU A 74 -1.59 -12.68 -9.58
N HIS A 75 -0.71 -13.18 -10.43
CA HIS A 75 -0.96 -13.32 -11.86
C HIS A 75 -1.09 -14.76 -12.35
N GLY A 76 -0.78 -15.74 -11.49
CA GLY A 76 -0.64 -17.11 -11.93
C GLY A 76 0.65 -17.29 -12.73
N HIS A 77 0.97 -18.50 -13.11
CA HIS A 77 2.15 -18.77 -13.92
C HIS A 77 1.97 -20.03 -14.77
N ALA A 78 2.76 -20.15 -15.83
CA ALA A 78 2.74 -21.31 -16.70
C ALA A 78 3.28 -22.54 -15.97
N LYS A 79 2.60 -23.67 -16.11
CA LYS A 79 3.03 -24.94 -15.55
C LYS A 79 4.00 -25.62 -16.51
N ARG A 80 4.92 -26.43 -15.94
CA ARG A 80 5.88 -27.20 -16.74
C ARG A 80 5.20 -28.16 -17.73
N ASN A 81 4.05 -28.71 -17.35
CA ASN A 81 3.30 -29.69 -18.17
C ASN A 81 2.20 -29.07 -19.04
N GLY A 82 2.24 -27.76 -19.26
CA GLY A 82 1.21 -27.03 -19.96
C GLY A 82 0.15 -26.48 -19.03
N GLY A 83 -0.65 -25.54 -19.54
CA GLY A 83 -1.64 -24.84 -18.72
C GLY A 83 -1.02 -23.81 -17.79
N ARG A 84 -1.84 -23.20 -16.96
CA ARG A 84 -1.43 -22.18 -16.02
C ARG A 84 -2.01 -22.46 -14.64
N THR A 85 -1.30 -22.02 -13.60
CA THR A 85 -1.85 -22.04 -12.25
C THR A 85 -2.92 -20.95 -12.13
N ARG A 86 -3.85 -21.14 -11.21
CA ARG A 86 -4.86 -20.16 -10.91
C ARG A 86 -4.22 -18.91 -10.31
N ALA A 87 -4.65 -17.74 -10.77
CA ALA A 87 -4.27 -16.47 -10.14
C ALA A 87 -5.08 -16.25 -8.87
N PHE A 88 -4.45 -15.63 -7.86
CA PHE A 88 -5.10 -15.22 -6.63
C PHE A 88 -4.84 -13.73 -6.41
N PRO A 89 -5.58 -12.83 -7.11
CA PRO A 89 -5.36 -11.40 -6.94
C PRO A 89 -5.63 -10.97 -5.51
N HIS A 90 -4.60 -10.46 -4.86
CA HIS A 90 -4.69 -9.96 -3.48
C HIS A 90 -3.96 -8.63 -3.31
N ILE A 91 -3.10 -8.28 -4.26
CA ILE A 91 -2.36 -7.02 -4.25
C ILE A 91 -3.21 -5.91 -4.88
N ALA A 92 -3.73 -6.12 -6.09
CA ALA A 92 -4.54 -5.12 -6.78
C ALA A 92 -5.79 -4.71 -5.97
N PRO A 93 -6.57 -5.66 -5.39
CA PRO A 93 -7.68 -5.27 -4.53
C PRO A 93 -7.25 -4.48 -3.29
N ALA A 94 -6.11 -4.84 -2.70
CA ALA A 94 -5.56 -4.13 -1.53
C ALA A 94 -5.17 -2.70 -1.89
N GLU A 95 -4.52 -2.51 -3.03
CA GLU A 95 -4.15 -1.18 -3.53
C GLU A 95 -5.38 -0.32 -3.76
N GLU A 96 -6.43 -0.87 -4.34
CA GLU A 96 -7.68 -0.14 -4.57
C GLU A 96 -8.30 0.33 -3.26
N ILE A 97 -8.33 -0.52 -2.24
CA ILE A 97 -8.84 -0.16 -0.92
C ILE A 97 -8.00 0.96 -0.31
N GLY A 98 -6.67 0.85 -0.42
CA GLY A 98 -5.75 1.86 0.08
C GLY A 98 -5.91 3.21 -0.61
N GLU A 99 -6.10 3.21 -1.92
CA GLU A 99 -6.32 4.43 -2.70
C GLU A 99 -7.61 5.14 -2.29
N LYS A 100 -8.68 4.39 -2.13
CA LYS A 100 -9.97 4.96 -1.70
C LYS A 100 -9.87 5.53 -0.28
N GLN A 101 -9.19 4.85 0.62
CA GLN A 101 -8.96 5.35 1.97
C GLN A 101 -8.10 6.61 1.95
N LEU A 102 -7.04 6.62 1.16
CA LEU A 102 -6.15 7.77 1.02
C LEU A 102 -6.93 9.00 0.58
N GLU A 103 -7.73 8.88 -0.48
CA GLU A 103 -8.54 9.97 -0.99
C GLU A 103 -9.53 10.48 0.07
N ALA A 104 -10.24 9.57 0.73
CA ALA A 104 -11.21 9.94 1.76
C ALA A 104 -10.54 10.65 2.95
N ASP A 105 -9.39 10.15 3.39
CA ASP A 105 -8.66 10.71 4.53
C ASP A 105 -8.10 12.11 4.20
N ILE A 106 -7.62 12.31 2.96
CA ILE A 106 -7.14 13.63 2.53
C ILE A 106 -8.30 14.63 2.50
N ILE A 107 -9.42 14.26 1.88
CA ILE A 107 -10.60 15.13 1.81
C ILE A 107 -11.07 15.50 3.21
N ARG A 108 -11.19 14.53 4.10
CA ARG A 108 -11.64 14.76 5.47
C ARG A 108 -10.67 15.64 6.23
N GLY A 109 -9.38 15.38 6.13
CA GLY A 109 -8.35 16.14 6.84
C GLY A 109 -8.29 17.60 6.39
N LEU A 110 -8.40 17.85 5.09
CA LEU A 110 -8.37 19.21 4.55
C LEU A 110 -9.67 19.95 4.84
N SER A 111 -10.81 19.25 4.87
CA SER A 111 -12.10 19.85 5.15
C SER A 111 -12.25 20.27 6.62
N ASN A 112 -11.64 19.54 7.54
CA ASN A 112 -11.71 19.77 8.96
C ASN A 112 -10.54 20.60 9.51
N GLY A 113 -9.54 20.79 8.67
CA GLY A 113 -8.39 21.58 9.03
C GLY A 113 -8.49 23.01 8.57
#